data_e09a4c553ab65c96898e681a2a5264b6
#
_entry.id   e09a4c553ab65c96898e681a2a5264b6
#
_cell.length_a   1.000
_cell.length_b   1.000
_cell.length_c   1.000
_cell.angle_alpha   90.00
_cell.angle_beta   90.00
_cell.angle_gamma   90.00
#
_symmetry.space_group_name_H-M   'P 1'
#
loop_
_entity.id
_entity.type
_entity.pdbx_description
1 polymer ?
#
loop_
_entity_poly.entity_id
_entity_poly.type
_entity_poly.pdbx_seq_one_letter_code
_entity_poly.pdbx_strand_id
1 'polypeptide(L)'
;MLLFKDAADTVLLPAQCTGLFLCFGKFFFQWKKYNCYCILFRNGGFNALKWQSVKDVKRNRKGENTVKAFRRAVAVFAAFVCVVALAGCGGTGRLMMGTGGTAGTYYAYGGILAQYMKREADISVTAVSTGGSKVNIQSIQDGDYQLGTVQSDIMTYAWNGVKAFEKEGATHDFRVIGGLYAETVQLITMNPAIRSVDDLKGKSVSIGAPGSGVYYNAMDVLECAGISTDDIKPQYQSFEDSKEALKDGKIDAAFIVAGAPTSAITELATTNGVYLIPINGELQAKIMAACPYYTPMNLPAGTYPGQDEDIETITVKATLIVADYVSEDDVYAMTAAIFDHIDEIALENAKGAELSLENATDGISVPFHAGAARYYAEHGITVATE
;
A
#
# COMPACT_ATOMS: atom_id res chain seq x y z
N MET A 1 7.19 5.34 39.85
CA MET A 1 5.76 5.13 39.70
C MET A 1 5.47 5.14 38.20
N LEU A 2 5.23 3.99 37.60
CA LEU A 2 4.91 3.85 36.19
C LEU A 2 3.40 3.57 36.09
N LEU A 3 2.69 4.39 35.34
CA LEU A 3 1.28 4.26 35.04
C LEU A 3 1.12 3.49 33.73
N PHE A 4 0.49 2.35 33.75
CA PHE A 4 -0.06 1.71 32.56
C PHE A 4 -1.57 1.90 32.56
N LYS A 5 -2.08 2.51 31.50
CA LYS A 5 -3.50 2.74 31.30
C LYS A 5 -3.96 1.89 30.13
N ASP A 6 -4.67 0.81 30.43
CA ASP A 6 -5.50 0.15 29.45
C ASP A 6 -6.89 -0.08 30.04
N ALA A 7 -7.88 0.03 29.19
CA ALA A 7 -9.27 0.24 29.49
C ALA A 7 -9.81 -0.66 30.63
N ALA A 8 -10.08 -0.05 31.73
CA ALA A 8 -10.98 -0.35 32.83
C ALA A 8 -10.37 -0.47 34.23
N ASP A 9 -9.05 -0.71 34.46
CA ASP A 9 -8.53 -0.72 35.85
C ASP A 9 -7.10 -0.19 35.95
N THR A 10 -6.91 0.82 36.80
CA THR A 10 -5.62 1.43 37.11
C THR A 10 -4.99 0.70 38.28
N VAL A 11 -3.88 -0.01 38.05
CA VAL A 11 -3.10 -0.66 39.13
C VAL A 11 -1.88 0.21 39.46
N LEU A 12 -1.82 0.70 40.70
CA LEU A 12 -0.68 1.43 41.27
C LEU A 12 0.34 0.44 41.83
N LEU A 13 1.56 0.41 41.30
CA LEU A 13 2.66 -0.38 41.80
C LEU A 13 3.72 0.53 42.48
N PRO A 14 4.24 0.18 43.68
CA PRO A 14 5.29 0.94 44.33
C PRO A 14 6.67 0.73 43.68
N ALA A 15 7.50 1.75 43.70
CA ALA A 15 8.74 1.94 42.94
C ALA A 15 9.96 1.05 43.36
N GLN A 16 9.80 -0.08 44.00
CA GLN A 16 10.93 -0.92 44.50
C GLN A 16 10.80 -2.39 44.13
N CYS A 17 10.38 -2.75 42.93
CA CYS A 17 10.37 -4.12 42.45
C CYS A 17 11.33 -4.31 41.29
N THR A 18 12.56 -4.75 41.56
CA THR A 18 13.46 -5.36 40.57
C THR A 18 13.15 -6.82 40.43
N GLY A 19 12.40 -7.23 39.40
CA GLY A 19 12.09 -8.61 39.09
C GLY A 19 11.47 -8.73 37.69
N LEU A 20 11.82 -9.82 37.02
CA LEU A 20 11.32 -10.14 35.67
C LEU A 20 9.82 -10.43 35.72
N PHE A 21 9.03 -9.72 34.92
CA PHE A 21 7.59 -9.98 34.75
C PHE A 21 7.38 -10.78 33.48
N LEU A 22 6.77 -11.96 33.62
CA LEU A 22 6.26 -12.73 32.46
C LEU A 22 4.73 -12.71 32.53
N CYS A 23 4.11 -12.20 31.50
CA CYS A 23 2.65 -12.10 31.37
C CYS A 23 2.17 -13.14 30.35
N PHE A 24 1.36 -14.10 30.80
CA PHE A 24 0.70 -15.06 29.93
C PHE A 24 -0.82 -14.97 30.14
N GLY A 25 -1.51 -14.25 29.28
CA GLY A 25 -2.96 -14.14 29.29
C GLY A 25 -3.54 -13.72 30.66
N LYS A 26 -4.31 -14.60 31.32
CA LYS A 26 -4.95 -14.35 32.64
C LYS A 26 -4.07 -14.67 33.84
N PHE A 27 -2.79 -14.96 33.66
CA PHE A 27 -1.87 -15.34 34.74
C PHE A 27 -0.72 -14.36 34.87
N PHE A 28 -0.48 -13.91 36.13
CA PHE A 28 0.67 -13.07 36.47
C PHE A 28 1.59 -13.84 37.43
N PHE A 29 2.89 -13.92 37.08
CA PHE A 29 3.91 -14.52 37.96
C PHE A 29 4.85 -13.42 38.44
N GLN A 30 4.94 -13.26 39.75
CA GLN A 30 5.88 -12.35 40.40
C GLN A 30 6.92 -13.13 41.18
N TRP A 31 8.18 -12.92 40.89
CA TRP A 31 9.30 -13.55 41.62
C TRP A 31 9.94 -12.53 42.55
N LYS A 32 9.85 -12.75 43.85
CA LYS A 32 10.59 -12.05 44.89
C LYS A 32 11.63 -12.98 45.46
N LYS A 33 12.78 -12.44 45.86
CA LYS A 33 14.03 -13.12 46.22
C LYS A 33 13.91 -14.40 47.10
N TYR A 34 12.73 -14.67 47.68
CA TYR A 34 12.50 -15.86 48.54
C TYR A 34 11.08 -16.47 48.49
N ASN A 35 10.14 -15.91 47.68
CA ASN A 35 8.79 -16.45 47.57
C ASN A 35 8.22 -16.28 46.15
N CYS A 36 7.62 -17.34 45.60
CA CYS A 36 6.87 -17.29 44.36
C CYS A 36 5.37 -17.14 44.66
N TYR A 37 4.71 -16.22 43.96
CA TYR A 37 3.26 -16.06 44.03
C TYR A 37 2.68 -16.25 42.63
N CYS A 38 1.62 -17.05 42.52
CA CYS A 38 0.80 -17.13 41.31
C CYS A 38 -0.54 -16.46 41.61
N ILE A 39 -0.90 -15.46 40.82
CA ILE A 39 -2.16 -14.75 40.98
C ILE A 39 -3.08 -15.16 39.83
N LEU A 40 -4.22 -15.74 40.14
CA LEU A 40 -5.25 -16.19 39.22
C LEU A 40 -6.41 -15.21 39.24
N PHE A 41 -6.77 -14.68 38.05
CA PHE A 41 -7.99 -13.89 37.88
C PHE A 41 -9.16 -14.80 37.56
N ARG A 42 -10.16 -14.86 38.46
CA ARG A 42 -11.43 -15.51 38.18
C ARG A 42 -12.58 -14.71 38.80
N ASN A 43 -13.54 -14.33 37.96
CA ASN A 43 -14.82 -13.71 38.36
C ASN A 43 -14.69 -12.51 39.31
N GLY A 44 -13.83 -11.52 39.00
CA GLY A 44 -13.81 -10.24 39.71
C GLY A 44 -13.18 -10.22 41.10
N GLY A 45 -12.48 -11.29 41.53
CA GLY A 45 -11.82 -11.35 42.82
C GLY A 45 -10.35 -11.80 42.74
N PHE A 46 -9.49 -11.25 43.65
CA PHE A 46 -8.10 -11.63 43.77
C PHE A 46 -7.97 -12.81 44.74
N ASN A 47 -7.45 -13.96 44.29
CA ASN A 47 -7.02 -15.06 45.16
C ASN A 47 -5.53 -15.28 44.99
N ALA A 48 -4.75 -14.90 45.99
CA ALA A 48 -3.31 -15.16 46.04
C ALA A 48 -3.06 -16.51 46.72
N LEU A 49 -2.59 -17.49 45.97
CA LEU A 49 -2.10 -18.76 46.52
C LEU A 49 -0.63 -18.62 46.87
N LYS A 50 -0.34 -18.63 48.18
CA LYS A 50 1.03 -18.58 48.67
C LYS A 50 1.65 -19.99 48.57
N TRP A 51 2.64 -20.14 47.70
CA TRP A 51 3.47 -21.35 47.69
C TRP A 51 4.45 -21.30 48.86
N GLN A 52 4.30 -22.21 49.83
CA GLN A 52 5.27 -22.35 50.90
C GLN A 52 6.59 -22.91 50.35
N SER A 53 7.68 -22.30 50.77
CA SER A 53 9.05 -22.71 50.46
C SER A 53 9.29 -24.15 50.93
N VAL A 54 9.74 -24.99 49.98
CA VAL A 54 10.12 -26.42 50.24
C VAL A 54 11.44 -26.48 51.01
N LYS A 55 11.61 -25.76 52.12
CA LYS A 55 12.79 -25.85 52.96
C LYS A 55 12.64 -26.86 54.14
N ASP A 56 11.45 -27.37 54.40
CA ASP A 56 11.21 -28.24 55.57
C ASP A 56 10.89 -29.72 55.23
N VAL A 57 11.25 -30.20 54.05
CA VAL A 57 11.17 -31.63 53.75
C VAL A 57 12.47 -32.30 54.17
N LYS A 58 12.46 -33.03 55.27
CA LYS A 58 13.57 -33.89 55.73
C LYS A 58 14.07 -34.77 54.60
N ARG A 59 15.36 -34.64 54.31
CA ARG A 59 16.16 -35.33 53.30
C ARG A 59 16.04 -36.84 53.41
N ASN A 60 15.19 -37.47 52.65
CA ASN A 60 15.13 -38.91 52.53
C ASN A 60 15.77 -39.29 51.18
N ARG A 61 16.90 -40.02 51.18
CA ARG A 61 17.77 -40.34 50.05
C ARG A 61 17.08 -41.05 48.85
N LYS A 62 15.87 -41.56 49.01
CA LYS A 62 15.08 -42.16 47.93
C LYS A 62 14.32 -41.14 47.03
N GLY A 63 14.22 -39.87 47.45
CA GLY A 63 13.48 -38.84 46.72
C GLY A 63 14.30 -38.01 45.73
N GLU A 64 15.63 -38.12 45.74
CA GLU A 64 16.51 -37.23 44.94
C GLU A 64 16.38 -37.46 43.40
N ASN A 65 16.14 -38.71 43.01
CA ASN A 65 15.99 -39.05 41.58
C ASN A 65 14.63 -38.64 41.02
N THR A 66 13.58 -38.70 41.84
CA THR A 66 12.22 -38.26 41.45
C THR A 66 12.14 -36.73 41.32
N VAL A 67 12.81 -35.99 42.20
CA VAL A 67 12.87 -34.52 42.12
C VAL A 67 13.69 -34.04 40.90
N LYS A 68 14.79 -34.76 40.62
CA LYS A 68 15.59 -34.46 39.39
C LYS A 68 14.82 -34.80 38.10
N ALA A 69 14.09 -35.92 38.07
CA ALA A 69 13.24 -36.29 36.97
C ALA A 69 12.07 -35.27 36.74
N PHE A 70 11.43 -34.87 37.85
CA PHE A 70 10.36 -33.84 37.78
C PHE A 70 10.88 -32.47 37.33
N ARG A 71 12.06 -32.03 37.81
CA ARG A 71 12.68 -30.78 37.33
C ARG A 71 13.05 -30.84 35.86
N ARG A 72 13.54 -32.01 35.37
CA ARG A 72 13.80 -32.19 33.91
C ARG A 72 12.53 -32.19 33.09
N ALA A 73 11.47 -32.86 33.56
CA ALA A 73 10.17 -32.88 32.90
C ALA A 73 9.55 -31.47 32.82
N VAL A 74 9.62 -30.69 33.91
CA VAL A 74 9.14 -29.27 33.91
C VAL A 74 9.98 -28.39 33.00
N ALA A 75 11.31 -28.58 32.96
CA ALA A 75 12.18 -27.80 32.04
C ALA A 75 11.92 -28.14 30.56
N VAL A 76 11.70 -29.43 30.25
CA VAL A 76 11.34 -29.86 28.88
C VAL A 76 9.96 -29.35 28.47
N PHE A 77 8.99 -29.41 29.39
CA PHE A 77 7.64 -28.87 29.13
C PHE A 77 7.67 -27.36 28.97
N ALA A 78 8.43 -26.63 29.79
CA ALA A 78 8.61 -25.19 29.64
C ALA A 78 9.31 -24.83 28.32
N ALA A 79 10.33 -25.58 27.91
CA ALA A 79 11.01 -25.41 26.62
C ALA A 79 10.05 -25.70 25.44
N PHE A 80 9.23 -26.74 25.55
CA PHE A 80 8.23 -27.08 24.53
C PHE A 80 7.14 -26.01 24.41
N VAL A 81 6.65 -25.47 25.54
CA VAL A 81 5.70 -24.36 25.58
C VAL A 81 6.31 -23.09 24.97
N CYS A 82 7.60 -22.82 25.24
CA CYS A 82 8.30 -21.68 24.60
C CYS A 82 8.47 -21.86 23.09
N VAL A 83 8.75 -23.08 22.61
CA VAL A 83 8.86 -23.36 21.16
C VAL A 83 7.49 -23.23 20.49
N VAL A 84 6.40 -23.72 21.09
CA VAL A 84 5.04 -23.57 20.56
C VAL A 84 4.58 -22.11 20.61
N ALA A 85 4.98 -21.34 21.63
CA ALA A 85 4.66 -19.92 21.71
C ALA A 85 5.42 -19.08 20.67
N LEU A 86 6.65 -19.47 20.30
CA LEU A 86 7.42 -18.83 19.22
C LEU A 86 6.90 -19.20 17.84
N ALA A 87 6.33 -20.40 17.66
CA ALA A 87 5.70 -20.81 16.40
C ALA A 87 4.28 -20.24 16.23
N GLY A 88 3.63 -19.76 17.28
CA GLY A 88 2.28 -19.19 17.27
C GLY A 88 2.20 -17.66 17.14
N CYS A 89 3.34 -16.95 17.07
CA CYS A 89 3.39 -15.49 16.89
C CYS A 89 3.54 -15.04 15.43
N GLY A 90 3.25 -15.90 14.46
CA GLY A 90 3.17 -15.57 13.04
C GLY A 90 1.76 -15.16 12.61
N GLY A 91 1.02 -14.42 13.41
CA GLY A 91 -0.16 -13.72 12.93
C GLY A 91 0.34 -12.48 12.19
N THR A 92 0.22 -12.44 10.86
CA THR A 92 0.47 -11.23 10.06
C THR A 92 -0.39 -10.11 10.64
N GLY A 93 0.28 -9.10 11.22
CA GLY A 93 -0.38 -7.87 11.62
C GLY A 93 -1.13 -7.32 10.39
N ARG A 94 -2.18 -6.53 10.61
CA ARG A 94 -2.93 -5.91 9.52
C ARG A 94 -1.98 -5.08 8.65
N LEU A 95 -1.82 -5.45 7.38
CA LEU A 95 -0.98 -4.74 6.43
C LEU A 95 -1.68 -3.47 5.95
N MET A 96 -0.90 -2.43 5.67
CA MET A 96 -1.39 -1.17 5.14
C MET A 96 -0.96 -1.03 3.68
N MET A 97 -1.89 -0.63 2.81
CA MET A 97 -1.64 -0.39 1.39
C MET A 97 -1.92 1.07 1.06
N GLY A 98 -0.89 1.83 0.73
CA GLY A 98 -1.03 3.18 0.20
C GLY A 98 -1.66 3.14 -1.19
N THR A 99 -2.67 3.99 -1.41
CA THR A 99 -3.40 4.06 -2.69
C THR A 99 -3.29 5.46 -3.30
N GLY A 100 -4.38 6.15 -3.52
CA GLY A 100 -4.49 7.52 -4.00
C GLY A 100 -5.69 8.21 -3.37
N GLY A 101 -6.09 9.35 -3.91
CA GLY A 101 -7.31 10.03 -3.51
C GLY A 101 -8.55 9.19 -3.80
N THR A 102 -9.60 9.35 -2.98
CA THR A 102 -10.84 8.56 -3.07
C THR A 102 -11.62 8.74 -4.37
N ALA A 103 -11.41 9.84 -5.08
CA ALA A 103 -11.99 10.13 -6.39
C ALA A 103 -11.21 9.53 -7.58
N GLY A 104 -10.09 8.82 -7.30
CA GLY A 104 -9.25 8.13 -8.27
C GLY A 104 -9.43 6.60 -8.26
N THR A 105 -8.85 5.94 -9.25
CA THR A 105 -8.98 4.50 -9.45
C THR A 105 -8.23 3.68 -8.38
N TYR A 106 -7.05 4.12 -7.94
CA TYR A 106 -6.21 3.41 -6.95
C TYR A 106 -6.96 3.02 -5.69
N TYR A 107 -7.75 3.95 -5.11
CA TYR A 107 -8.42 3.70 -3.85
C TYR A 107 -9.51 2.61 -3.98
N ALA A 108 -10.38 2.74 -4.97
CA ALA A 108 -11.45 1.77 -5.21
C ALA A 108 -10.89 0.39 -5.58
N TYR A 109 -9.92 0.36 -6.52
CA TYR A 109 -9.31 -0.89 -6.98
C TYR A 109 -8.48 -1.56 -5.87
N GLY A 110 -7.69 -0.78 -5.12
CA GLY A 110 -6.94 -1.28 -3.96
C GLY A 110 -7.85 -1.88 -2.88
N GLY A 111 -9.05 -1.31 -2.68
CA GLY A 111 -10.06 -1.89 -1.81
C GLY A 111 -10.54 -3.27 -2.27
N ILE A 112 -10.73 -3.46 -3.57
CA ILE A 112 -11.09 -4.77 -4.17
C ILE A 112 -9.94 -5.76 -3.97
N LEU A 113 -8.70 -5.41 -4.33
CA LEU A 113 -7.53 -6.27 -4.14
C LEU A 113 -7.38 -6.70 -2.66
N ALA A 114 -7.58 -5.78 -1.74
CA ALA A 114 -7.53 -6.08 -0.30
C ALA A 114 -8.60 -7.08 0.15
N GLN A 115 -9.80 -7.04 -0.47
CA GLN A 115 -10.86 -8.03 -0.21
C GLN A 115 -10.46 -9.42 -0.70
N TYR A 116 -9.88 -9.53 -1.90
CA TYR A 116 -9.39 -10.80 -2.43
C TYR A 116 -8.25 -11.37 -1.60
N MET A 117 -7.25 -10.56 -1.23
CA MET A 117 -6.18 -10.98 -0.32
C MET A 117 -6.73 -11.51 1.00
N LYS A 118 -7.78 -10.88 1.54
CA LYS A 118 -8.42 -11.38 2.78
C LYS A 118 -9.21 -12.65 2.57
N ARG A 119 -10.01 -12.73 1.50
CA ARG A 119 -10.90 -13.85 1.23
C ARG A 119 -10.13 -15.13 0.86
N GLU A 120 -9.13 -15.00 -0.02
CA GLU A 120 -8.45 -16.13 -0.61
C GLU A 120 -7.14 -16.52 0.11
N ALA A 121 -6.46 -15.56 0.74
CA ALA A 121 -5.17 -15.78 1.41
C ALA A 121 -5.24 -15.60 2.94
N ASP A 122 -6.38 -15.17 3.51
CA ASP A 122 -6.54 -14.76 4.92
C ASP A 122 -5.59 -13.64 5.36
N ILE A 123 -5.05 -12.85 4.41
CA ILE A 123 -4.16 -11.72 4.67
C ILE A 123 -4.99 -10.44 4.76
N SER A 124 -5.01 -9.81 5.94
CA SER A 124 -5.77 -8.58 6.18
C SER A 124 -4.99 -7.36 5.69
N VAL A 125 -5.46 -6.72 4.63
CA VAL A 125 -4.91 -5.48 4.07
C VAL A 125 -5.91 -4.34 4.23
N THR A 126 -5.42 -3.13 4.54
CA THR A 126 -6.24 -1.91 4.57
C THR A 126 -5.77 -0.97 3.47
N ALA A 127 -6.64 -0.69 2.51
CA ALA A 127 -6.41 0.37 1.54
C ALA A 127 -6.55 1.74 2.21
N VAL A 128 -5.52 2.59 2.06
CA VAL A 128 -5.44 3.92 2.67
C VAL A 128 -5.39 4.97 1.58
N SER A 129 -6.22 6.01 1.70
CA SER A 129 -6.15 7.16 0.80
C SER A 129 -4.89 7.98 1.08
N THR A 130 -4.13 8.30 0.03
CA THR A 130 -2.84 9.01 0.11
C THR A 130 -2.72 10.08 -0.97
N GLY A 131 -1.56 10.77 -0.98
CA GLY A 131 -1.17 11.67 -2.06
C GLY A 131 -0.76 10.98 -3.36
N GLY A 132 -0.65 9.65 -3.41
CA GLY A 132 -0.30 8.87 -4.59
C GLY A 132 1.14 8.32 -4.58
N SER A 133 1.68 8.06 -5.77
CA SER A 133 2.83 7.19 -6.01
C SER A 133 4.08 7.49 -5.17
N LYS A 134 4.56 8.74 -5.14
CA LYS A 134 5.76 9.11 -4.36
C LYS A 134 5.53 8.94 -2.86
N VAL A 135 4.35 9.36 -2.37
CA VAL A 135 3.98 9.22 -0.96
C VAL A 135 3.94 7.75 -0.56
N ASN A 136 3.38 6.89 -1.41
CA ASN A 136 3.29 5.45 -1.13
C ASN A 136 4.66 4.79 -1.01
N ILE A 137 5.59 5.14 -1.90
CA ILE A 137 6.97 4.63 -1.84
C ILE A 137 7.67 5.13 -0.58
N GLN A 138 7.57 6.42 -0.26
CA GLN A 138 8.16 6.98 0.96
C GLN A 138 7.59 6.33 2.22
N SER A 139 6.27 6.09 2.27
CA SER A 139 5.64 5.41 3.41
C SER A 139 6.07 3.93 3.54
N ILE A 140 6.43 3.27 2.45
CA ILE A 140 7.05 1.94 2.50
C ILE A 140 8.48 2.03 3.07
N GLN A 141 9.29 2.99 2.64
CA GLN A 141 10.63 3.24 3.20
C GLN A 141 10.59 3.53 4.70
N ASP A 142 9.60 4.31 5.14
CA ASP A 142 9.41 4.67 6.55
C ASP A 142 8.84 3.51 7.39
N GLY A 143 8.39 2.42 6.73
CA GLY A 143 7.79 1.25 7.38
C GLY A 143 6.32 1.44 7.79
N ASP A 144 5.70 2.55 7.39
CA ASP A 144 4.30 2.85 7.69
C ASP A 144 3.34 1.98 6.88
N TYR A 145 3.72 1.66 5.62
CA TYR A 145 2.94 0.80 4.73
C TYR A 145 3.77 -0.41 4.27
N GLN A 146 3.08 -1.51 3.98
CA GLN A 146 3.67 -2.72 3.44
C GLN A 146 3.41 -2.90 1.96
N LEU A 147 2.33 -2.28 1.45
CA LEU A 147 1.99 -2.31 0.02
C LEU A 147 1.72 -0.88 -0.48
N GLY A 148 1.81 -0.71 -1.79
CA GLY A 148 1.47 0.55 -2.44
C GLY A 148 1.05 0.36 -3.89
N THR A 149 0.06 1.14 -4.35
CA THR A 149 -0.21 1.31 -5.77
C THR A 149 0.57 2.52 -6.28
N VAL A 150 1.34 2.33 -7.33
CA VAL A 150 2.24 3.35 -7.87
C VAL A 150 2.26 3.33 -9.40
N GLN A 151 2.62 4.44 -10.01
CA GLN A 151 2.90 4.49 -11.43
C GLN A 151 4.27 3.87 -11.74
N SER A 152 4.40 3.18 -12.86
CA SER A 152 5.61 2.50 -13.29
C SER A 152 6.80 3.45 -13.50
N ASP A 153 6.56 4.67 -13.95
CA ASP A 153 7.57 5.73 -14.08
C ASP A 153 8.09 6.19 -12.71
N ILE A 154 7.18 6.51 -11.77
CA ILE A 154 7.56 6.96 -10.43
C ILE A 154 8.27 5.85 -9.65
N MET A 155 7.84 4.61 -9.80
CA MET A 155 8.51 3.44 -9.27
C MET A 155 9.97 3.33 -9.78
N THR A 156 10.16 3.53 -11.08
CA THR A 156 11.49 3.48 -11.69
C THR A 156 12.35 4.69 -11.29
N TYR A 157 11.74 5.88 -11.11
CA TYR A 157 12.46 7.04 -10.58
C TYR A 157 12.95 6.81 -9.15
N ALA A 158 12.15 6.16 -8.32
CA ALA A 158 12.54 5.80 -6.95
C ALA A 158 13.68 4.79 -6.95
N TRP A 159 13.56 3.75 -7.77
CA TRP A 159 14.58 2.71 -7.86
C TRP A 159 15.95 3.26 -8.28
N ASN A 160 15.96 4.24 -9.20
CA ASN A 160 17.19 4.82 -9.74
C ASN A 160 17.62 6.13 -9.04
N GLY A 161 16.83 6.69 -8.12
CA GLY A 161 17.13 7.94 -7.43
C GLY A 161 17.16 9.16 -8.35
N VAL A 162 16.24 9.23 -9.32
CA VAL A 162 16.19 10.32 -10.31
C VAL A 162 14.85 11.06 -10.27
N LYS A 163 14.75 12.22 -10.93
CA LYS A 163 13.54 13.05 -11.03
C LYS A 163 12.82 13.20 -9.68
N ALA A 164 11.73 12.46 -9.50
CA ALA A 164 10.92 12.50 -8.28
C ALA A 164 11.71 12.20 -7.00
N PHE A 165 12.81 11.49 -7.10
CA PHE A 165 13.66 11.04 -5.98
C PHE A 165 15.10 11.55 -6.06
N GLU A 166 15.37 12.58 -6.86
CA GLU A 166 16.72 13.13 -7.02
C GLU A 166 17.34 13.63 -5.70
N LYS A 167 16.50 14.12 -4.78
CA LYS A 167 16.95 14.64 -3.47
C LYS A 167 17.09 13.55 -2.43
N GLU A 168 16.19 12.56 -2.46
CA GLU A 168 16.14 11.45 -1.53
C GLU A 168 17.16 10.35 -1.88
N GLY A 169 17.47 10.21 -3.17
CA GLY A 169 18.32 9.14 -3.71
C GLY A 169 17.53 7.89 -4.06
N ALA A 170 18.25 6.87 -4.53
CA ALA A 170 17.67 5.57 -4.86
C ALA A 170 17.15 4.84 -3.63
N THR A 171 16.03 4.13 -3.78
CA THR A 171 15.50 3.24 -2.75
C THR A 171 15.24 1.86 -3.32
N HIS A 172 15.59 0.83 -2.53
CA HIS A 172 15.42 -0.58 -2.89
C HIS A 172 14.62 -1.33 -1.83
N ASP A 173 13.88 -0.61 -0.98
CA ASP A 173 13.11 -1.17 0.14
C ASP A 173 11.77 -1.77 -0.29
N PHE A 174 11.52 -1.82 -1.60
CA PHE A 174 10.31 -2.41 -2.18
C PHE A 174 10.62 -3.30 -3.37
N ARG A 175 9.66 -4.15 -3.73
CA ARG A 175 9.65 -5.03 -4.90
C ARG A 175 8.29 -5.00 -5.56
N VAL A 176 8.21 -5.48 -6.80
CA VAL A 176 6.97 -5.52 -7.57
C VAL A 176 6.20 -6.82 -7.29
N ILE A 177 4.88 -6.70 -7.11
CA ILE A 177 3.96 -7.84 -7.20
C ILE A 177 3.51 -8.00 -8.65
N GLY A 178 3.08 -6.90 -9.30
CA GLY A 178 2.67 -6.94 -10.71
C GLY A 178 2.12 -5.62 -11.22
N GLY A 179 2.07 -5.48 -12.54
CA GLY A 179 1.31 -4.43 -13.22
C GLY A 179 -0.18 -4.71 -13.13
N LEU A 180 -0.99 -3.66 -13.06
CA LEU A 180 -2.43 -3.76 -12.88
C LEU A 180 -3.20 -3.34 -14.14
N TYR A 181 -3.15 -2.09 -14.49
CA TYR A 181 -3.91 -1.49 -15.60
C TYR A 181 -3.23 -0.23 -16.13
N ALA A 182 -3.75 0.30 -17.25
CA ALA A 182 -3.26 1.54 -17.84
C ALA A 182 -3.76 2.78 -17.06
N GLU A 183 -2.83 3.64 -16.67
CA GLU A 183 -3.07 4.96 -16.08
C GLU A 183 -3.04 6.03 -17.18
N THR A 184 -4.21 6.37 -17.67
CA THR A 184 -4.37 7.30 -18.77
C THR A 184 -4.15 8.74 -18.31
N VAL A 185 -3.31 9.48 -19.02
CA VAL A 185 -3.14 10.92 -18.82
C VAL A 185 -4.35 11.63 -19.45
N GLN A 186 -5.22 12.14 -18.61
CA GLN A 186 -6.45 12.80 -19.00
C GLN A 186 -6.36 14.28 -18.65
N LEU A 187 -6.15 15.12 -19.65
CA LEU A 187 -6.20 16.56 -19.51
C LEU A 187 -7.63 17.04 -19.79
N ILE A 188 -8.28 17.60 -18.77
CA ILE A 188 -9.69 17.96 -18.82
C ILE A 188 -9.92 19.45 -18.63
N THR A 189 -11.00 19.96 -19.23
CA THR A 189 -11.47 21.34 -19.08
C THR A 189 -12.99 21.39 -19.17
N MET A 190 -13.60 22.44 -18.61
CA MET A 190 -15.01 22.78 -18.85
C MET A 190 -15.16 23.92 -19.87
N ASN A 191 -14.05 24.49 -20.35
CA ASN A 191 -14.04 25.57 -21.34
C ASN A 191 -13.86 25.02 -22.77
N PRO A 192 -14.86 25.05 -23.64
CA PRO A 192 -14.77 24.53 -25.01
C PRO A 192 -13.77 25.26 -25.90
N ALA A 193 -13.23 26.39 -25.44
CA ALA A 193 -12.19 27.13 -26.18
C ALA A 193 -10.77 26.59 -25.94
N ILE A 194 -10.58 25.76 -24.90
CA ILE A 194 -9.29 25.10 -24.61
C ILE A 194 -9.33 23.73 -25.30
N ARG A 195 -8.57 23.56 -26.39
CA ARG A 195 -8.62 22.35 -27.23
C ARG A 195 -7.27 21.66 -27.42
N SER A 196 -6.20 22.29 -26.98
CA SER A 196 -4.83 21.79 -27.09
C SER A 196 -4.05 22.11 -25.82
N VAL A 197 -2.91 21.46 -25.65
CA VAL A 197 -1.98 21.75 -24.54
C VAL A 197 -1.45 23.18 -24.65
N ASP A 198 -1.29 23.72 -25.87
CA ASP A 198 -0.82 25.11 -26.07
C ASP A 198 -1.80 26.17 -25.54
N ASP A 199 -3.10 25.87 -25.49
CA ASP A 199 -4.12 26.76 -24.95
C ASP A 199 -4.05 26.93 -23.43
N LEU A 200 -3.20 26.15 -22.74
CA LEU A 200 -2.98 26.25 -21.29
C LEU A 200 -2.15 27.49 -20.89
N LYS A 201 -1.47 28.15 -21.85
CA LYS A 201 -0.68 29.37 -21.58
C LYS A 201 -1.54 30.45 -20.96
N GLY A 202 -1.12 30.99 -19.80
CA GLY A 202 -1.84 31.98 -19.01
C GLY A 202 -3.03 31.43 -18.18
N LYS A 203 -3.35 30.14 -18.28
CA LYS A 203 -4.48 29.51 -17.61
C LYS A 203 -4.12 29.03 -16.20
N SER A 204 -5.15 28.86 -15.38
CA SER A 204 -5.06 28.22 -14.09
C SER A 204 -5.23 26.71 -14.26
N VAL A 205 -4.18 25.95 -14.02
CA VAL A 205 -4.13 24.51 -14.33
C VAL A 205 -3.78 23.69 -13.10
N SER A 206 -4.63 22.73 -12.73
CA SER A 206 -4.27 21.74 -11.73
C SER A 206 -3.29 20.72 -12.33
N ILE A 207 -2.10 20.66 -11.75
CA ILE A 207 -1.00 19.79 -12.18
C ILE A 207 -0.76 18.62 -11.22
N GLY A 208 -1.76 18.27 -10.41
CA GLY A 208 -1.70 17.17 -9.46
C GLY A 208 -1.27 17.59 -8.06
N ALA A 209 -1.60 16.77 -7.08
CA ALA A 209 -1.25 16.98 -5.68
C ALA A 209 0.27 16.84 -5.47
N PRO A 210 0.85 17.53 -4.46
CA PRO A 210 2.24 17.33 -4.10
C PRO A 210 2.51 15.85 -3.74
N GLY A 211 3.58 15.28 -4.30
CA GLY A 211 3.92 13.87 -4.08
C GLY A 211 3.10 12.87 -4.91
N SER A 212 2.24 13.33 -5.83
CA SER A 212 1.56 12.47 -6.79
C SER A 212 2.42 12.21 -8.02
N GLY A 213 2.20 11.07 -8.68
CA GLY A 213 2.76 10.82 -10.01
C GLY A 213 2.22 11.78 -11.06
N VAL A 214 0.96 12.21 -10.90
CA VAL A 214 0.28 13.18 -11.79
C VAL A 214 1.09 14.46 -11.97
N TYR A 215 1.72 14.96 -10.90
CA TYR A 215 2.59 16.14 -10.98
C TYR A 215 3.72 15.95 -11.98
N TYR A 216 4.39 14.81 -11.95
CA TYR A 216 5.51 14.53 -12.86
C TYR A 216 5.02 14.30 -14.29
N ASN A 217 3.89 13.62 -14.46
CA ASN A 217 3.29 13.46 -15.79
C ASN A 217 2.84 14.80 -16.40
N ALA A 218 2.24 15.70 -15.60
CA ALA A 218 1.89 17.04 -16.05
C ALA A 218 3.13 17.84 -16.45
N MET A 219 4.22 17.74 -15.68
CA MET A 219 5.48 18.41 -16.00
C MET A 219 6.09 17.87 -17.29
N ASP A 220 6.12 16.54 -17.49
CA ASP A 220 6.63 15.93 -18.73
C ASP A 220 5.83 16.40 -19.95
N VAL A 221 4.50 16.47 -19.88
CA VAL A 221 3.65 16.95 -20.97
C VAL A 221 3.90 18.44 -21.26
N LEU A 222 3.91 19.28 -20.22
CA LEU A 222 4.12 20.72 -20.36
C LEU A 222 5.52 21.03 -20.92
N GLU A 223 6.56 20.39 -20.40
CA GLU A 223 7.94 20.57 -20.86
C GLU A 223 8.10 20.18 -22.33
N CYS A 224 7.54 19.03 -22.74
CA CYS A 224 7.57 18.60 -24.15
C CYS A 224 6.76 19.52 -25.07
N ALA A 225 5.74 20.20 -24.54
CA ALA A 225 4.98 21.23 -25.24
C ALA A 225 5.70 22.60 -25.27
N GLY A 226 6.84 22.74 -24.56
CA GLY A 226 7.55 24.01 -24.42
C GLY A 226 6.81 25.02 -23.55
N ILE A 227 6.11 24.51 -22.52
CA ILE A 227 5.37 25.29 -21.53
C ILE A 227 6.02 25.10 -20.18
N SER A 228 6.49 26.17 -19.57
CA SER A 228 7.01 26.17 -18.22
C SER A 228 5.89 26.42 -17.19
N THR A 229 6.18 26.19 -15.93
CA THR A 229 5.25 26.56 -14.83
C THR A 229 5.01 28.08 -14.73
N ASP A 230 5.93 28.89 -15.25
CA ASP A 230 5.77 30.35 -15.29
C ASP A 230 4.80 30.80 -16.40
N ASP A 231 4.56 29.95 -17.39
CA ASP A 231 3.62 30.23 -18.50
C ASP A 231 2.16 29.91 -18.13
N ILE A 232 1.93 29.26 -16.97
CA ILE A 232 0.60 28.91 -16.45
C ILE A 232 0.43 29.46 -15.03
N LYS A 233 -0.74 29.24 -14.43
CA LYS A 233 -0.98 29.46 -12.98
C LYS A 233 -1.18 28.09 -12.34
N PRO A 234 -0.08 27.41 -11.91
CA PRO A 234 -0.17 26.04 -11.46
C PRO A 234 -0.94 25.93 -10.14
N GLN A 235 -1.81 24.93 -10.05
CA GLN A 235 -2.52 24.55 -8.83
C GLN A 235 -2.14 23.13 -8.47
N TYR A 236 -1.87 22.90 -7.19
CA TYR A 236 -1.41 21.60 -6.68
C TYR A 236 -2.55 20.94 -5.90
N GLN A 237 -3.43 20.24 -6.62
CA GLN A 237 -4.70 19.77 -6.10
C GLN A 237 -4.89 18.26 -6.27
N SER A 238 -5.69 17.67 -5.38
CA SER A 238 -6.21 16.30 -5.56
C SER A 238 -7.24 16.27 -6.72
N PHE A 239 -7.64 15.07 -7.16
CA PHE A 239 -8.69 14.94 -8.18
C PHE A 239 -10.03 15.51 -7.70
N GLU A 240 -10.37 15.30 -6.43
CA GLU A 240 -11.59 15.83 -5.83
C GLU A 240 -11.57 17.37 -5.83
N ASP A 241 -10.48 17.96 -5.32
CA ASP A 241 -10.33 19.42 -5.29
C ASP A 241 -10.32 20.02 -6.69
N SER A 242 -9.67 19.34 -7.66
CA SER A 242 -9.63 19.78 -9.06
C SER A 242 -11.02 19.75 -9.71
N LYS A 243 -11.80 18.69 -9.44
CA LYS A 243 -13.18 18.55 -9.89
C LYS A 243 -14.05 19.72 -9.39
N GLU A 244 -14.01 20.00 -8.09
CA GLU A 244 -14.77 21.10 -7.52
C GLU A 244 -14.27 22.48 -7.99
N ALA A 245 -12.94 22.65 -8.15
CA ALA A 245 -12.37 23.89 -8.64
C ALA A 245 -12.71 24.16 -10.12
N LEU A 246 -12.78 23.13 -10.98
CA LEU A 246 -13.27 23.24 -12.36
C LEU A 246 -14.74 23.65 -12.37
N LYS A 247 -15.57 22.98 -11.61
CA LYS A 247 -17.00 23.25 -11.48
C LYS A 247 -17.29 24.67 -11.02
N ASP A 248 -16.51 25.18 -10.08
CA ASP A 248 -16.60 26.55 -9.55
C ASP A 248 -15.96 27.60 -10.49
N GLY A 249 -15.32 27.21 -11.59
CA GLY A 249 -14.58 28.10 -12.49
C GLY A 249 -13.33 28.74 -11.87
N LYS A 250 -12.79 28.12 -10.84
CA LYS A 250 -11.56 28.57 -10.14
C LYS A 250 -10.28 28.17 -10.87
N ILE A 251 -10.36 27.09 -11.64
CA ILE A 251 -9.30 26.64 -12.54
C ILE A 251 -9.86 26.43 -13.95
N ASP A 252 -9.00 26.51 -14.95
CA ASP A 252 -9.36 26.39 -16.36
C ASP A 252 -9.23 24.95 -16.87
N ALA A 253 -8.26 24.19 -16.36
CA ALA A 253 -7.98 22.81 -16.76
C ALA A 253 -7.36 22.01 -15.61
N ALA A 254 -7.37 20.68 -15.71
CA ALA A 254 -6.75 19.79 -14.75
C ALA A 254 -6.16 18.55 -15.43
N PHE A 255 -4.98 18.14 -14.98
CA PHE A 255 -4.42 16.82 -15.25
C PHE A 255 -4.98 15.80 -14.26
N ILE A 256 -5.52 14.71 -14.78
CA ILE A 256 -5.97 13.53 -14.04
C ILE A 256 -5.31 12.32 -14.67
N VAL A 257 -4.42 11.66 -13.94
CA VAL A 257 -3.75 10.45 -14.42
C VAL A 257 -4.23 9.27 -13.57
N ALA A 258 -5.08 8.48 -14.19
CA ALA A 258 -5.78 7.39 -13.51
C ALA A 258 -6.36 6.39 -14.53
N GLY A 259 -6.80 5.23 -14.06
CA GLY A 259 -7.58 4.33 -14.90
C GLY A 259 -8.88 4.99 -15.36
N ALA A 260 -9.12 4.99 -16.67
CA ALA A 260 -10.34 5.50 -17.26
C ALA A 260 -11.38 4.37 -17.40
N PRO A 261 -12.70 4.62 -17.14
CA PRO A 261 -13.27 5.88 -16.67
C PRO A 261 -12.94 6.18 -15.20
N THR A 262 -12.59 7.44 -14.91
CA THR A 262 -12.23 7.92 -13.57
C THR A 262 -13.45 8.57 -12.91
N SER A 263 -13.73 8.29 -11.65
CA SER A 263 -14.93 8.77 -10.93
C SER A 263 -15.06 10.30 -10.97
N ALA A 264 -13.98 11.03 -10.66
CA ALA A 264 -13.99 12.50 -10.69
C ALA A 264 -14.43 13.07 -12.04
N ILE A 265 -13.95 12.48 -13.16
CA ILE A 265 -14.31 12.91 -14.51
C ILE A 265 -15.74 12.52 -14.84
N THR A 266 -16.16 11.30 -14.49
CA THR A 266 -17.53 10.81 -14.73
C THR A 266 -18.57 11.69 -14.02
N GLU A 267 -18.33 12.07 -12.76
CA GLU A 267 -19.19 12.95 -12.01
C GLU A 267 -19.30 14.34 -12.65
N LEU A 268 -18.15 14.91 -13.06
CA LEU A 268 -18.11 16.21 -13.70
C LEU A 268 -18.82 16.18 -15.07
N ALA A 269 -18.56 15.16 -15.88
CA ALA A 269 -19.18 14.96 -17.19
C ALA A 269 -20.70 14.81 -17.11
N THR A 270 -21.19 14.09 -16.09
CA THR A 270 -22.63 13.86 -15.87
C THR A 270 -23.38 15.15 -15.46
N THR A 271 -22.73 16.03 -14.69
CA THR A 271 -23.40 17.20 -14.10
C THR A 271 -23.20 18.48 -14.91
N ASN A 272 -22.05 18.67 -15.52
CA ASN A 272 -21.64 19.97 -16.07
C ASN A 272 -21.13 19.91 -17.52
N GLY A 273 -20.83 18.72 -18.02
CA GLY A 273 -20.07 18.52 -19.24
C GLY A 273 -18.57 18.76 -19.06
N VAL A 274 -17.77 17.95 -19.70
CA VAL A 274 -16.30 18.04 -19.68
C VAL A 274 -15.75 17.80 -21.08
N TYR A 275 -14.66 18.48 -21.41
CA TYR A 275 -13.90 18.26 -22.61
C TYR A 275 -12.56 17.65 -22.28
N LEU A 276 -12.18 16.58 -22.97
CA LEU A 276 -10.85 16.02 -22.89
C LEU A 276 -9.97 16.66 -23.96
N ILE A 277 -8.79 17.09 -23.57
CA ILE A 277 -7.80 17.71 -24.46
C ILE A 277 -6.85 16.59 -24.91
N PRO A 278 -6.71 16.36 -26.23
CA PRO A 278 -5.85 15.31 -26.75
C PRO A 278 -4.36 15.62 -26.51
N ILE A 279 -3.59 14.57 -26.30
CA ILE A 279 -2.13 14.57 -26.30
C ILE A 279 -1.70 13.63 -27.42
N ASN A 280 -1.62 14.18 -28.63
CA ASN A 280 -1.45 13.42 -29.86
C ASN A 280 -0.35 13.96 -30.78
N GLY A 281 -0.15 13.34 -31.92
CA GLY A 281 0.72 13.79 -32.99
C GLY A 281 2.17 14.00 -32.55
N GLU A 282 2.72 15.18 -32.90
CA GLU A 282 4.11 15.51 -32.60
C GLU A 282 4.41 15.61 -31.09
N LEU A 283 3.44 16.11 -30.29
CA LEU A 283 3.61 16.21 -28.85
C LEU A 283 3.70 14.81 -28.20
N GLN A 284 2.80 13.91 -28.59
CA GLN A 284 2.82 12.53 -28.13
C GLN A 284 4.17 11.86 -28.45
N ALA A 285 4.62 12.01 -29.69
CA ALA A 285 5.91 11.46 -30.15
C ALA A 285 7.10 12.03 -29.36
N LYS A 286 7.12 13.34 -29.08
CA LYS A 286 8.15 13.98 -28.25
C LYS A 286 8.16 13.43 -26.82
N ILE A 287 6.99 13.29 -26.20
CA ILE A 287 6.88 12.76 -24.85
C ILE A 287 7.41 11.32 -24.79
N MET A 288 6.99 10.46 -25.72
CA MET A 288 7.42 9.07 -25.76
C MET A 288 8.93 8.92 -26.04
N ALA A 289 9.52 9.83 -26.81
CA ALA A 289 10.96 9.86 -27.05
C ALA A 289 11.76 10.33 -25.83
N ALA A 290 11.24 11.30 -25.07
CA ALA A 290 11.88 11.83 -23.88
C ALA A 290 11.71 10.93 -22.63
N CYS A 291 10.58 10.23 -22.54
CA CYS A 291 10.17 9.44 -21.39
C CYS A 291 9.65 8.07 -21.85
N PRO A 292 10.52 7.03 -21.89
CA PRO A 292 10.20 5.73 -22.49
C PRO A 292 9.18 4.89 -21.69
N TYR A 293 8.67 5.42 -20.57
CA TYR A 293 7.64 4.77 -19.76
C TYR A 293 6.22 5.01 -20.27
N TYR A 294 6.05 6.02 -21.16
CA TYR A 294 4.76 6.29 -21.78
C TYR A 294 4.52 5.39 -22.97
N THR A 295 3.29 4.94 -23.09
CA THR A 295 2.79 4.28 -24.30
C THR A 295 1.60 5.07 -24.86
N PRO A 296 1.33 4.99 -26.19
CA PRO A 296 0.18 5.66 -26.77
C PRO A 296 -1.11 5.00 -26.27
N MET A 297 -2.15 5.82 -26.07
CA MET A 297 -3.46 5.39 -25.64
C MET A 297 -4.54 6.06 -26.47
N ASN A 298 -5.51 5.29 -26.91
CA ASN A 298 -6.75 5.81 -27.48
C ASN A 298 -7.88 5.58 -26.45
N LEU A 299 -8.45 6.68 -25.96
CA LEU A 299 -9.59 6.64 -25.07
C LEU A 299 -10.86 6.64 -25.91
N PRO A 300 -11.63 5.54 -25.97
CA PRO A 300 -12.75 5.40 -26.88
C PRO A 300 -13.86 6.41 -26.64
N ALA A 301 -14.55 6.81 -27.69
CA ALA A 301 -15.80 7.56 -27.59
C ALA A 301 -16.78 6.87 -26.64
N GLY A 302 -17.51 7.67 -25.86
CA GLY A 302 -18.46 7.15 -24.88
C GLY A 302 -17.84 6.68 -23.57
N THR A 303 -16.53 6.82 -23.36
CA THR A 303 -15.90 6.56 -22.04
C THR A 303 -16.49 7.46 -20.97
N TYR A 304 -16.81 8.70 -21.32
CA TYR A 304 -17.50 9.66 -20.44
C TYR A 304 -18.77 10.20 -21.09
N PRO A 305 -19.80 10.57 -20.30
CA PRO A 305 -20.99 11.24 -20.81
C PRO A 305 -20.62 12.47 -21.63
N GLY A 306 -21.11 12.56 -22.89
CA GLY A 306 -20.85 13.68 -23.78
C GLY A 306 -19.49 13.67 -24.49
N GLN A 307 -18.71 12.61 -24.35
CA GLN A 307 -17.51 12.39 -25.16
C GLN A 307 -17.91 11.57 -26.41
N ASP A 308 -18.08 12.25 -27.52
CA ASP A 308 -18.59 11.64 -28.76
C ASP A 308 -17.47 11.18 -29.73
N GLU A 309 -16.23 11.52 -29.43
CA GLU A 309 -15.05 11.19 -30.22
C GLU A 309 -13.99 10.44 -29.42
N ASP A 310 -13.18 9.64 -30.10
CA ASP A 310 -11.98 9.05 -29.56
C ASP A 310 -10.96 10.12 -29.19
N ILE A 311 -10.28 9.95 -28.06
CA ILE A 311 -9.24 10.90 -27.62
C ILE A 311 -7.89 10.18 -27.56
N GLU A 312 -6.99 10.60 -28.44
CA GLU A 312 -5.60 10.15 -28.39
C GLU A 312 -4.86 10.82 -27.24
N THR A 313 -4.17 10.01 -26.45
CA THR A 313 -3.37 10.46 -25.30
C THR A 313 -2.23 9.48 -25.03
N ILE A 314 -1.63 9.57 -23.85
CA ILE A 314 -0.56 8.70 -23.36
C ILE A 314 -0.98 8.03 -22.06
N THR A 315 -0.30 6.94 -21.73
CA THR A 315 -0.54 6.20 -20.50
C THR A 315 0.77 5.70 -19.90
N VAL A 316 0.78 5.53 -18.58
CA VAL A 316 1.76 4.75 -17.82
C VAL A 316 1.05 3.55 -17.19
N LYS A 317 1.77 2.60 -16.60
CA LYS A 317 1.18 1.43 -15.97
C LYS A 317 0.99 1.65 -14.47
N ALA A 318 -0.20 1.35 -13.95
CA ALA A 318 -0.41 1.16 -12.52
C ALA A 318 0.27 -0.13 -12.08
N THR A 319 1.02 -0.09 -11.00
CA THR A 319 1.74 -1.26 -10.43
C THR A 319 1.42 -1.43 -8.96
N LEU A 320 1.38 -2.67 -8.50
CA LEU A 320 1.32 -3.02 -7.08
C LEU A 320 2.73 -3.37 -6.63
N ILE A 321 3.22 -2.64 -5.62
CA ILE A 321 4.49 -2.88 -4.97
C ILE A 321 4.30 -3.33 -3.54
N VAL A 322 5.30 -3.99 -2.98
CA VAL A 322 5.34 -4.50 -1.62
C VAL A 322 6.70 -4.23 -1.00
N ALA A 323 6.76 -3.97 0.31
CA ALA A 323 8.01 -3.85 1.04
C ALA A 323 8.82 -5.14 0.94
N ASP A 324 10.12 -5.03 0.71
CA ASP A 324 11.02 -6.15 0.45
C ASP A 324 11.11 -7.17 1.61
N TYR A 325 10.82 -6.71 2.83
CA TYR A 325 10.84 -7.54 4.04
C TYR A 325 9.57 -8.38 4.26
N VAL A 326 8.51 -8.19 3.48
CA VAL A 326 7.31 -9.04 3.57
C VAL A 326 7.66 -10.45 3.15
N SER A 327 7.12 -11.45 3.85
CA SER A 327 7.53 -12.84 3.62
C SER A 327 7.22 -13.33 2.21
N GLU A 328 8.08 -14.19 1.66
CA GLU A 328 7.88 -14.80 0.35
C GLU A 328 6.54 -15.53 0.24
N ASP A 329 6.15 -16.26 1.29
CA ASP A 329 4.90 -17.00 1.31
C ASP A 329 3.67 -16.08 1.33
N ASP A 330 3.70 -14.96 2.08
CA ASP A 330 2.61 -13.99 2.09
C ASP A 330 2.49 -13.31 0.73
N VAL A 331 3.60 -12.91 0.11
CA VAL A 331 3.56 -12.26 -1.22
C VAL A 331 3.12 -13.24 -2.30
N TYR A 332 3.55 -14.51 -2.24
CA TYR A 332 3.03 -15.54 -3.12
C TYR A 332 1.50 -15.68 -2.97
N ALA A 333 1.01 -15.79 -1.74
CA ALA A 333 -0.42 -15.94 -1.47
C ALA A 333 -1.23 -14.72 -1.92
N MET A 334 -0.71 -13.49 -1.72
CA MET A 334 -1.34 -12.27 -2.23
C MET A 334 -1.38 -12.23 -3.76
N THR A 335 -0.31 -12.66 -4.41
CA THR A 335 -0.22 -12.72 -5.88
C THR A 335 -1.24 -13.72 -6.43
N ALA A 336 -1.30 -14.93 -5.87
CA ALA A 336 -2.30 -15.95 -6.23
C ALA A 336 -3.73 -15.44 -6.00
N ALA A 337 -4.00 -14.81 -4.84
CA ALA A 337 -5.32 -14.24 -4.52
C ALA A 337 -5.82 -13.21 -5.56
N ILE A 338 -4.91 -12.53 -6.23
CA ILE A 338 -5.24 -11.57 -7.28
C ILE A 338 -5.38 -12.28 -8.65
N PHE A 339 -4.36 -13.02 -9.06
CA PHE A 339 -4.25 -13.49 -10.43
C PHE A 339 -5.03 -14.78 -10.72
N ASP A 340 -5.40 -15.56 -9.70
CA ASP A 340 -6.32 -16.69 -9.84
C ASP A 340 -7.80 -16.24 -9.94
N HIS A 341 -8.10 -14.94 -9.65
CA HIS A 341 -9.45 -14.41 -9.58
C HIS A 341 -9.69 -13.23 -10.55
N ILE A 342 -8.90 -13.15 -11.63
CA ILE A 342 -8.97 -12.06 -12.63
C ILE A 342 -10.39 -11.82 -13.13
N ASP A 343 -11.11 -12.89 -13.51
CA ASP A 343 -12.47 -12.79 -14.07
C ASP A 343 -13.46 -12.21 -13.05
N GLU A 344 -13.31 -12.56 -11.78
CA GLU A 344 -14.17 -12.04 -10.71
C GLU A 344 -13.86 -10.54 -10.44
N ILE A 345 -12.57 -10.18 -10.37
CA ILE A 345 -12.13 -8.80 -10.20
C ILE A 345 -12.61 -7.91 -11.35
N ALA A 346 -12.61 -8.44 -12.58
CA ALA A 346 -13.12 -7.75 -13.76
C ALA A 346 -14.64 -7.44 -13.68
N LEU A 347 -15.41 -8.26 -12.99
CA LEU A 347 -16.84 -7.99 -12.76
C LEU A 347 -17.08 -6.90 -11.71
N GLU A 348 -16.15 -6.72 -10.77
CA GLU A 348 -16.28 -5.70 -9.72
C GLU A 348 -15.78 -4.31 -10.14
N ASN A 349 -14.79 -4.27 -11.07
CA ASN A 349 -14.23 -3.04 -11.58
C ASN A 349 -13.78 -3.19 -13.04
N ALA A 350 -14.17 -2.26 -13.89
CA ALA A 350 -13.84 -2.29 -15.32
C ALA A 350 -12.31 -2.40 -15.59
N LYS A 351 -11.46 -1.87 -14.71
CA LYS A 351 -10.01 -2.00 -14.82
C LYS A 351 -9.49 -3.42 -14.54
N GLY A 352 -10.28 -4.25 -13.90
CA GLY A 352 -9.98 -5.68 -13.76
C GLY A 352 -9.88 -6.41 -15.10
N ALA A 353 -10.57 -5.93 -16.12
CA ALA A 353 -10.48 -6.49 -17.48
C ALA A 353 -9.09 -6.32 -18.15
N GLU A 354 -8.26 -5.40 -17.63
CA GLU A 354 -6.88 -5.22 -18.09
C GLU A 354 -5.88 -6.10 -17.31
N LEU A 355 -6.33 -6.75 -16.24
CA LEU A 355 -5.49 -7.63 -15.42
C LEU A 355 -5.23 -8.93 -16.17
N SER A 356 -3.96 -9.27 -16.35
CA SER A 356 -3.51 -10.55 -16.90
C SER A 356 -2.09 -10.83 -16.48
N LEU A 357 -1.66 -12.09 -16.52
CA LEU A 357 -0.26 -12.43 -16.18
C LEU A 357 0.74 -11.76 -17.12
N GLU A 358 0.40 -11.64 -18.41
CA GLU A 358 1.23 -10.96 -19.40
C GLU A 358 1.34 -9.46 -19.06
N ASN A 359 0.20 -8.77 -18.90
CA ASN A 359 0.20 -7.33 -18.55
C ASN A 359 0.89 -7.07 -17.22
N ALA A 360 0.80 -7.98 -16.26
CA ALA A 360 1.41 -7.84 -14.94
C ALA A 360 2.94 -7.87 -14.98
N THR A 361 3.52 -8.51 -15.98
CA THR A 361 4.98 -8.72 -16.07
C THR A 361 5.64 -7.92 -17.18
N ASP A 362 4.89 -7.52 -18.20
CA ASP A 362 5.41 -6.74 -19.33
C ASP A 362 5.77 -5.29 -18.96
N GLY A 363 6.92 -4.82 -19.46
CA GLY A 363 7.37 -3.43 -19.29
C GLY A 363 7.73 -3.03 -17.86
N ILE A 364 7.89 -3.98 -16.94
CA ILE A 364 8.33 -3.74 -15.56
C ILE A 364 9.85 -3.74 -15.49
N SER A 365 10.43 -2.61 -15.05
CA SER A 365 11.89 -2.39 -14.99
C SER A 365 12.49 -2.56 -13.58
N VAL A 366 11.66 -2.71 -12.57
CA VAL A 366 12.06 -2.89 -11.16
C VAL A 366 11.90 -4.37 -10.78
N PRO A 367 12.79 -4.94 -9.98
CA PRO A 367 12.74 -6.35 -9.60
C PRO A 367 11.42 -6.75 -8.91
N PHE A 368 10.95 -7.94 -9.24
CA PHE A 368 9.80 -8.56 -8.60
C PHE A 368 10.18 -9.13 -7.23
N HIS A 369 9.20 -9.20 -6.33
CA HIS A 369 9.35 -9.91 -5.08
C HIS A 369 9.48 -11.42 -5.32
N ALA A 370 10.31 -12.11 -4.54
CA ALA A 370 10.55 -13.55 -4.70
C ALA A 370 9.25 -14.37 -4.67
N GLY A 371 8.29 -14.00 -3.82
CA GLY A 371 6.98 -14.66 -3.76
C GLY A 371 6.15 -14.47 -5.03
N ALA A 372 6.14 -13.26 -5.59
CA ALA A 372 5.48 -13.01 -6.87
C ALA A 372 6.18 -13.76 -8.02
N ALA A 373 7.52 -13.72 -8.06
CA ALA A 373 8.30 -14.44 -9.06
C ALA A 373 8.05 -15.95 -9.04
N ARG A 374 7.90 -16.54 -7.82
CA ARG A 374 7.54 -17.95 -7.66
C ARG A 374 6.19 -18.26 -8.29
N TYR A 375 5.17 -17.43 -8.03
CA TYR A 375 3.85 -17.59 -8.64
C TYR A 375 3.91 -17.52 -10.16
N TYR A 376 4.59 -16.51 -10.74
CA TYR A 376 4.74 -16.37 -12.17
C TYR A 376 5.49 -17.54 -12.81
N ALA A 377 6.53 -18.05 -12.13
CA ALA A 377 7.29 -19.21 -12.62
C ALA A 377 6.44 -20.48 -12.74
N GLU A 378 5.49 -20.71 -11.80
CA GLU A 378 4.53 -21.80 -11.86
C GLU A 378 3.57 -21.67 -13.05
N HIS A 379 3.38 -20.46 -13.56
CA HIS A 379 2.58 -20.15 -14.76
C HIS A 379 3.44 -20.01 -16.04
N GLY A 380 4.72 -20.40 -15.98
CA GLY A 380 5.62 -20.42 -17.14
C GLY A 380 6.23 -19.05 -17.49
N ILE A 381 6.11 -18.06 -16.63
CA ILE A 381 6.65 -16.70 -16.83
C ILE A 381 7.84 -16.50 -15.90
N THR A 382 8.99 -16.09 -16.46
CA THR A 382 10.19 -15.77 -15.68
C THR A 382 10.33 -14.26 -15.57
N VAL A 383 10.47 -13.75 -14.34
CA VAL A 383 10.69 -12.33 -14.05
C VAL A 383 11.97 -12.12 -13.26
N ALA A 384 12.56 -10.91 -13.35
CA ALA A 384 13.77 -10.57 -12.61
C ALA A 384 13.45 -10.30 -11.14
N THR A 385 14.30 -10.80 -10.22
CA THR A 385 14.21 -10.59 -8.76
C THR A 385 15.38 -9.79 -8.19
N GLU A 386 16.41 -9.50 -9.03
CA GLU A 386 17.63 -8.73 -8.70
C GLU A 386 17.88 -7.65 -9.76
#